data_2be7004cbe72895738eaac32bf54bb0d
#
_entry.id   2be7004cbe72895738eaac32bf54bb0d
#
_cell.length_a   1.000
_cell.length_b   1.000
_cell.length_c   1.000
_cell.angle_alpha   90.00
_cell.angle_beta   90.00
_cell.angle_gamma   90.00
#
_symmetry.space_group_name_H-M   'P 1'
#
loop_
_entity.id
_entity.type
_entity.pdbx_description
1 polymer ?
#
loop_
_entity_poly.entity_id
_entity_poly.type
_entity_poly.pdbx_seq_one_letter_code
_entity_poly.pdbx_strand_id
1 'polypeptide(L)'
;MSQQVARTTDVGDGIVAVDTLYMRPSADASHLVVSDGRAAFVDTGTNASVPLLLDALAQQDLEPGDVDYVFLTHVHLDHAGGAGALMQALPNARCVIHPRGAPHMADPAKLIAGTQGVYGKEKAFELYGDIVPIDARRIIEAGDEDSFSFGGREVRALHTEGHARHHY
;
A
#
# COMPACT_ATOMS: atom_id res chain seq x y z
N MET A 1 -16.36 19.69 4.50
CA MET A 1 -16.30 18.21 4.61
C MET A 1 -15.39 17.93 5.81
N SER A 2 -15.87 17.23 6.84
CA SER A 2 -15.05 16.86 7.99
C SER A 2 -13.94 15.91 7.48
N GLN A 3 -12.69 16.28 7.70
CA GLN A 3 -11.54 15.44 7.41
C GLN A 3 -11.67 14.17 8.25
N GLN A 4 -11.68 13.01 7.62
CA GLN A 4 -11.79 11.74 8.33
C GLN A 4 -10.44 11.46 9.00
N VAL A 5 -10.41 11.42 10.31
CA VAL A 5 -9.20 11.16 11.10
C VAL A 5 -8.88 9.67 11.06
N ALA A 6 -7.63 9.33 10.75
CA ALA A 6 -7.16 7.96 10.75
C ALA A 6 -7.25 7.32 12.14
N ARG A 7 -7.73 6.08 12.18
CA ARG A 7 -7.66 5.25 13.38
C ARG A 7 -6.34 4.50 13.34
N THR A 8 -5.49 4.79 14.29
CA THR A 8 -4.15 4.22 14.39
C THR A 8 -3.99 3.43 15.68
N THR A 9 -3.16 2.41 15.63
CA THR A 9 -2.74 1.63 16.80
C THR A 9 -1.22 1.49 16.76
N ASP A 10 -0.55 1.95 17.81
CA ASP A 10 0.89 1.72 17.97
C ASP A 10 1.13 0.23 18.28
N VAL A 11 1.90 -0.42 17.43
CA VAL A 11 2.26 -1.83 17.56
C VAL A 11 3.64 -2.01 18.21
N GLY A 12 4.35 -0.91 18.41
CA GLY A 12 5.72 -0.88 18.94
C GLY A 12 6.77 -0.80 17.83
N ASP A 13 8.00 -0.55 18.22
CA ASP A 13 9.17 -0.46 17.35
C ASP A 13 9.01 0.51 16.14
N GLY A 14 8.24 1.59 16.32
CA GLY A 14 7.95 2.55 15.27
C GLY A 14 6.99 2.02 14.19
N ILE A 15 6.20 0.98 14.51
CA ILE A 15 5.19 0.43 13.61
C ILE A 15 3.81 0.87 14.10
N VAL A 16 3.04 1.48 13.20
CA VAL A 16 1.68 1.96 13.45
C VAL A 16 0.72 1.26 12.49
N ALA A 17 -0.21 0.48 13.02
CA ALA A 17 -1.30 -0.06 12.24
C ALA A 17 -2.35 1.03 11.95
N VAL A 18 -2.73 1.17 10.69
CA VAL A 18 -3.71 2.14 10.20
C VAL A 18 -4.94 1.39 9.69
N ASP A 19 -6.08 1.59 10.32
CA ASP A 19 -7.34 0.99 9.87
C ASP A 19 -7.72 1.54 8.48
N THR A 20 -7.76 0.67 7.47
CA THR A 20 -8.12 1.06 6.11
C THR A 20 -9.60 1.33 5.93
N LEU A 21 -10.41 0.96 6.92
CA LEU A 21 -11.88 0.99 6.91
C LEU A 21 -12.51 0.21 5.74
N TYR A 22 -11.75 -0.71 5.13
CA TYR A 22 -12.28 -1.55 4.06
C TYR A 22 -13.45 -2.38 4.58
N MET A 23 -14.61 -2.24 3.92
CA MET A 23 -15.89 -2.85 4.26
C MET A 23 -16.44 -2.50 5.66
N ARG A 24 -15.62 -2.48 6.69
CA ARG A 24 -15.99 -2.16 8.09
C ARG A 24 -14.73 -1.83 8.91
N PRO A 25 -14.87 -1.13 10.05
CA PRO A 25 -13.74 -0.89 10.94
C PRO A 25 -13.03 -2.18 11.37
N SER A 26 -11.70 -2.13 11.43
CA SER A 26 -10.81 -3.21 11.87
C SER A 26 -10.94 -4.51 11.05
N ALA A 27 -11.31 -4.39 9.77
CA ALA A 27 -11.35 -5.54 8.86
C ALA A 27 -10.02 -5.76 8.16
N ASP A 28 -9.31 -4.67 7.86
CA ASP A 28 -8.03 -4.68 7.17
C ASP A 28 -7.19 -3.48 7.63
N ALA A 29 -5.86 -3.58 7.54
CA ALA A 29 -4.93 -2.56 7.97
C ALA A 29 -3.78 -2.38 6.97
N SER A 30 -3.34 -1.13 6.81
CA SER A 30 -2.00 -0.79 6.34
C SER A 30 -1.09 -0.59 7.55
N HIS A 31 0.20 -0.74 7.37
CA HIS A 31 1.18 -0.44 8.42
C HIS A 31 2.12 0.67 7.98
N LEU A 32 2.18 1.72 8.79
CA LEU A 32 3.17 2.78 8.68
C LEU A 32 4.37 2.41 9.55
N VAL A 33 5.53 2.29 8.94
CA VAL A 33 6.79 1.99 9.63
C VAL A 33 7.63 3.27 9.65
N VAL A 34 7.95 3.75 10.84
CA VAL A 34 8.72 4.99 11.05
C VAL A 34 10.06 4.67 11.67
N SER A 35 11.12 5.26 11.14
CA SER A 35 12.48 5.13 11.66
C SER A 35 13.29 6.37 11.31
N ASP A 36 13.87 7.02 12.32
CA ASP A 36 14.79 8.17 12.20
C ASP A 36 14.30 9.24 11.20
N GLY A 37 13.05 9.69 11.35
CA GLY A 37 12.44 10.72 10.50
C GLY A 37 12.12 10.27 9.06
N ARG A 38 12.23 8.98 8.75
CA ARG A 38 11.84 8.38 7.48
C ARG A 38 10.73 7.38 7.68
N ALA A 39 9.98 7.10 6.62
CA ALA A 39 8.86 6.18 6.71
C ALA A 39 8.73 5.26 5.50
N ALA A 40 8.02 4.17 5.71
CA ALA A 40 7.52 3.30 4.65
C ALA A 40 6.10 2.81 5.00
N PHE A 41 5.27 2.58 3.98
CA PHE A 41 4.01 1.89 4.13
C PHE A 41 4.13 0.42 3.74
N VAL A 42 3.41 -0.45 4.44
CA VAL A 42 3.18 -1.85 4.05
C VAL A 42 1.69 -1.99 3.78
N ASP A 43 1.35 -2.30 2.54
CA ASP A 43 0.01 -2.27 1.97
C ASP A 43 -0.66 -0.89 2.01
N THR A 44 -1.76 -0.73 1.30
CA THR A 44 -2.38 0.59 1.12
C THR A 44 -3.90 0.59 1.29
N GLY A 45 -4.50 -0.58 1.41
CA GLY A 45 -5.95 -0.66 1.29
C GLY A 45 -6.43 -0.28 -0.12
N THR A 46 -7.60 0.33 -0.18
CA THR A 46 -8.21 0.84 -1.42
C THR A 46 -7.93 2.34 -1.60
N ASN A 47 -8.40 2.92 -2.71
CA ASN A 47 -8.30 4.39 -2.90
C ASN A 47 -8.96 5.19 -1.78
N ALA A 48 -10.02 4.67 -1.17
CA ALA A 48 -10.70 5.33 -0.04
C ALA A 48 -9.82 5.41 1.21
N SER A 49 -8.82 4.54 1.33
CA SER A 49 -7.90 4.51 2.47
C SER A 49 -6.77 5.55 2.36
N VAL A 50 -6.45 6.03 1.16
CA VAL A 50 -5.31 6.94 0.92
C VAL A 50 -5.34 8.19 1.82
N PRO A 51 -6.47 8.91 1.98
CA PRO A 51 -6.51 10.04 2.90
C PRO A 51 -6.22 9.66 4.36
N LEU A 52 -6.60 8.46 4.79
CA LEU A 52 -6.31 7.95 6.14
C LEU A 52 -4.82 7.66 6.31
N LEU A 53 -4.16 7.11 5.29
CA LEU A 53 -2.72 6.84 5.33
C LEU A 53 -1.92 8.15 5.42
N LEU A 54 -2.31 9.17 4.65
CA LEU A 54 -1.67 10.49 4.71
C LEU A 54 -1.91 11.19 6.04
N ASP A 55 -3.11 11.06 6.63
CA ASP A 55 -3.40 11.57 7.96
C ASP A 55 -2.60 10.83 9.04
N ALA A 56 -2.47 9.50 8.95
CA ALA A 56 -1.64 8.70 9.85
C ALA A 56 -0.16 9.12 9.78
N LEU A 57 0.37 9.44 8.59
CA LEU A 57 1.70 9.97 8.40
C LEU A 57 1.87 11.32 9.12
N ALA A 58 0.91 12.22 8.95
CA ALA A 58 0.90 13.52 9.61
C ALA A 58 0.80 13.39 11.15
N GLN A 59 0.09 12.38 11.67
CA GLN A 59 0.05 12.08 13.12
C GLN A 59 1.42 11.67 13.68
N GLN A 60 2.37 11.28 12.84
CA GLN A 60 3.75 10.98 13.20
C GLN A 60 4.71 12.16 12.93
N ASP A 61 4.19 13.36 12.73
CA ASP A 61 4.96 14.57 12.41
C ASP A 61 5.84 14.42 11.15
N LEU A 62 5.37 13.63 10.16
CA LEU A 62 6.05 13.36 8.90
C LEU A 62 5.26 13.90 7.70
N GLU A 63 6.01 14.25 6.66
CA GLU A 63 5.48 14.76 5.40
C GLU A 63 5.53 13.68 4.29
N PRO A 64 4.75 13.80 3.21
CA PRO A 64 4.81 12.85 2.09
C PRO A 64 6.19 12.66 1.47
N GLY A 65 7.07 13.65 1.55
CA GLY A 65 8.46 13.59 1.09
C GLY A 65 9.38 12.74 1.96
N ASP A 66 8.95 12.36 3.17
CA ASP A 66 9.72 11.56 4.11
C ASP A 66 9.50 10.05 3.90
N VAL A 67 8.59 9.66 3.01
CA VAL A 67 8.31 8.27 2.71
C VAL A 67 9.25 7.77 1.61
N ASP A 68 10.02 6.72 1.91
CA ASP A 68 10.97 6.10 0.99
C ASP A 68 10.36 4.95 0.19
N TYR A 69 9.48 4.16 0.83
CA TYR A 69 8.93 2.96 0.21
C TYR A 69 7.44 2.77 0.48
N VAL A 70 6.79 2.14 -0.48
CA VAL A 70 5.50 1.46 -0.32
C VAL A 70 5.74 0.00 -0.65
N PHE A 71 5.68 -0.87 0.34
CA PHE A 71 5.79 -2.32 0.17
C PHE A 71 4.39 -2.89 -0.03
N LEU A 72 4.18 -3.69 -1.07
CA LEU A 72 2.93 -4.43 -1.26
C LEU A 72 3.19 -5.90 -0.92
N THR A 73 2.50 -6.40 0.11
CA THR A 73 2.58 -7.82 0.47
C THR A 73 2.12 -8.69 -0.69
N HIS A 74 1.09 -8.26 -1.39
CA HIS A 74 0.58 -8.86 -2.63
C HIS A 74 -0.34 -7.86 -3.35
N VAL A 75 -0.86 -8.21 -4.53
CA VAL A 75 -1.60 -7.26 -5.37
C VAL A 75 -3.12 -7.47 -5.38
N HIS A 76 -3.72 -8.09 -4.36
CA HIS A 76 -5.15 -8.03 -4.18
C HIS A 76 -5.60 -6.60 -3.86
N LEU A 77 -6.77 -6.20 -4.35
CA LEU A 77 -7.16 -4.79 -4.37
C LEU A 77 -7.55 -4.20 -3.01
N ASP A 78 -7.87 -5.03 -2.05
CA ASP A 78 -8.04 -4.65 -0.64
C ASP A 78 -6.70 -4.27 0.04
N HIS A 79 -5.58 -4.73 -0.51
CA HIS A 79 -4.23 -4.41 -0.05
C HIS A 79 -3.49 -3.41 -0.95
N ALA A 80 -3.63 -3.54 -2.26
CA ALA A 80 -2.87 -2.76 -3.24
C ALA A 80 -3.70 -1.76 -4.06
N GLY A 81 -5.02 -1.73 -3.86
CA GLY A 81 -5.92 -0.91 -4.69
C GLY A 81 -5.64 0.59 -4.60
N GLY A 82 -5.19 1.07 -3.45
CA GLY A 82 -4.81 2.45 -3.22
C GLY A 82 -3.38 2.82 -3.63
N ALA A 83 -2.55 1.84 -4.02
CA ALA A 83 -1.12 2.05 -4.18
C ALA A 83 -0.78 3.12 -5.24
N GLY A 84 -1.43 3.11 -6.39
CA GLY A 84 -1.18 4.11 -7.43
C GLY A 84 -1.53 5.52 -6.99
N ALA A 85 -2.68 5.70 -6.33
CA ALA A 85 -3.10 7.00 -5.81
C ALA A 85 -2.18 7.48 -4.66
N LEU A 86 -1.79 6.58 -3.76
CA LEU A 86 -0.83 6.89 -2.70
C LEU A 86 0.52 7.30 -3.29
N MET A 87 1.04 6.57 -4.28
CA MET A 87 2.30 6.89 -4.97
C MET A 87 2.28 8.26 -5.66
N GLN A 88 1.12 8.75 -6.11
CA GLN A 88 1.00 10.11 -6.64
C GLN A 88 1.18 11.17 -5.55
N ALA A 89 0.75 10.89 -4.32
CA ALA A 89 0.90 11.78 -3.18
C ALA A 89 2.31 11.75 -2.57
N LEU A 90 3.09 10.68 -2.78
CA LEU A 90 4.40 10.43 -2.20
C LEU A 90 5.52 10.69 -3.24
N PRO A 91 6.11 11.90 -3.31
CA PRO A 91 6.99 12.29 -4.42
C PRO A 91 8.29 11.47 -4.49
N ASN A 92 8.81 11.03 -3.35
CA ASN A 92 10.12 10.36 -3.25
C ASN A 92 10.02 8.83 -3.16
N ALA A 93 8.84 8.29 -2.84
CA ALA A 93 8.68 6.87 -2.57
C ALA A 93 8.87 5.99 -3.82
N ARG A 94 9.36 4.79 -3.60
CA ARG A 94 9.37 3.70 -4.59
C ARG A 94 8.46 2.57 -4.10
N CYS A 95 7.77 1.92 -5.03
CA CYS A 95 6.87 0.82 -4.72
C CYS A 95 7.60 -0.51 -4.90
N VAL A 96 7.71 -1.28 -3.82
CA VAL A 96 8.37 -2.60 -3.81
C VAL A 96 7.29 -3.67 -3.96
N ILE A 97 7.41 -4.46 -5.02
CA ILE A 97 6.38 -5.42 -5.43
C ILE A 97 7.06 -6.73 -5.86
N HIS A 98 6.42 -7.85 -5.54
CA HIS A 98 6.82 -9.16 -6.08
C HIS A 98 6.85 -9.12 -7.63
N PRO A 99 7.85 -9.71 -8.33
CA PRO A 99 7.98 -9.63 -9.79
C PRO A 99 6.72 -10.08 -10.57
N ARG A 100 5.98 -11.07 -10.04
CA ARG A 100 4.71 -11.51 -10.65
C ARG A 100 3.56 -10.52 -10.47
N GLY A 101 3.62 -9.66 -9.44
CA GLY A 101 2.62 -8.64 -9.15
C GLY A 101 2.87 -7.32 -9.89
N ALA A 102 4.14 -6.98 -10.11
CA ALA A 102 4.55 -5.69 -10.65
C ALA A 102 3.88 -5.31 -11.99
N PRO A 103 3.75 -6.20 -12.99
CA PRO A 103 3.05 -5.87 -14.24
C PRO A 103 1.58 -5.48 -14.03
N HIS A 104 0.92 -6.03 -13.01
CA HIS A 104 -0.48 -5.72 -12.71
C HIS A 104 -0.66 -4.34 -12.07
N MET A 105 0.37 -3.83 -11.41
CA MET A 105 0.33 -2.49 -10.82
C MET A 105 0.80 -1.41 -11.80
N ALA A 106 1.68 -1.76 -12.73
CA ALA A 106 2.07 -0.88 -13.84
C ALA A 106 0.96 -0.72 -14.88
N ASP A 107 0.24 -1.80 -15.18
CA ASP A 107 -0.96 -1.81 -16.04
C ASP A 107 -2.08 -2.61 -15.38
N PRO A 108 -2.99 -1.96 -14.65
CA PRO A 108 -4.03 -2.65 -13.88
C PRO A 108 -5.23 -3.14 -14.71
N ALA A 109 -5.19 -3.03 -16.04
CA ALA A 109 -6.33 -3.38 -16.90
C ALA A 109 -6.85 -4.81 -16.65
N LYS A 110 -5.94 -5.78 -16.47
CA LYS A 110 -6.32 -7.17 -16.17
C LYS A 110 -6.91 -7.34 -14.77
N LEU A 111 -6.39 -6.63 -13.76
CA LEU A 111 -6.96 -6.64 -12.41
C LEU A 111 -8.37 -6.07 -12.42
N ILE A 112 -8.57 -4.92 -13.08
CA ILE A 112 -9.86 -4.27 -13.23
C ILE A 112 -10.86 -5.21 -13.92
N ALA A 113 -10.47 -5.79 -15.05
CA ALA A 113 -11.32 -6.71 -15.79
C ALA A 113 -11.69 -7.95 -14.97
N GLY A 114 -10.73 -8.54 -14.25
CA GLY A 114 -10.96 -9.69 -13.37
C GLY A 114 -11.92 -9.36 -12.24
N THR A 115 -11.72 -8.24 -11.55
CA THR A 115 -12.58 -7.78 -10.47
C THR A 115 -14.00 -7.47 -10.95
N GLN A 116 -14.13 -6.80 -12.10
CA GLN A 116 -15.42 -6.53 -12.73
C GLN A 116 -16.13 -7.82 -13.19
N GLY A 117 -15.37 -8.83 -13.58
CA GLY A 117 -15.93 -10.15 -13.93
C GLY A 117 -16.55 -10.87 -12.73
N VAL A 118 -16.02 -10.66 -11.53
CA VAL A 118 -16.50 -11.27 -10.29
C VAL A 118 -17.66 -10.48 -9.68
N TYR A 119 -17.53 -9.17 -9.55
CA TYR A 119 -18.47 -8.32 -8.78
C TYR A 119 -19.42 -7.53 -9.66
N GLY A 120 -19.19 -7.44 -10.97
CA GLY A 120 -19.82 -6.45 -11.84
C GLY A 120 -19.15 -5.07 -11.73
N LYS A 121 -19.34 -4.23 -12.76
CA LYS A 121 -18.65 -2.92 -12.85
C LYS A 121 -18.96 -1.99 -11.67
N GLU A 122 -20.26 -1.85 -11.34
CA GLU A 122 -20.72 -0.92 -10.30
C GLU A 122 -20.20 -1.33 -8.93
N LYS A 123 -20.30 -2.62 -8.58
CA LYS A 123 -19.83 -3.12 -7.28
C LYS A 123 -18.31 -3.10 -7.17
N ALA A 124 -17.58 -3.41 -8.24
CA ALA A 124 -16.14 -3.31 -8.28
C ALA A 124 -15.67 -1.85 -8.03
N PHE A 125 -16.33 -0.88 -8.66
CA PHE A 125 -16.03 0.53 -8.43
C PHE A 125 -16.38 0.99 -7.00
N GLU A 126 -17.52 0.55 -6.46
CA GLU A 126 -17.93 0.84 -5.07
C GLU A 126 -16.87 0.34 -4.07
N LEU A 127 -16.34 -0.87 -4.29
CA LEU A 127 -15.39 -1.50 -3.37
C LEU A 127 -13.98 -0.91 -3.47
N TYR A 128 -13.50 -0.63 -4.68
CA TYR A 128 -12.07 -0.35 -4.92
C TYR A 128 -11.80 1.01 -5.56
N GLY A 129 -12.82 1.67 -6.10
CA GLY A 129 -12.66 2.92 -6.84
C GLY A 129 -11.94 2.73 -8.18
N ASP A 130 -11.34 3.79 -8.69
CA ASP A 130 -10.49 3.75 -9.89
C ASP A 130 -9.09 3.29 -9.53
N ILE A 131 -8.66 2.16 -10.10
CA ILE A 131 -7.31 1.64 -9.86
C ILE A 131 -6.31 2.45 -10.71
N VAL A 132 -5.47 3.21 -10.04
CA VAL A 132 -4.46 4.07 -10.66
C VAL A 132 -3.20 3.27 -10.94
N PRO A 133 -2.65 3.30 -12.17
CA PRO A 133 -1.38 2.65 -12.48
C PRO A 133 -0.21 3.33 -11.74
N ILE A 134 0.80 2.53 -11.39
CA ILE A 134 2.07 3.03 -10.85
C ILE A 134 3.05 3.21 -12.01
N ASP A 135 3.73 4.36 -12.06
CA ASP A 135 4.81 4.58 -13.03
C ASP A 135 5.87 3.47 -12.87
N ALA A 136 6.09 2.70 -13.92
CA ALA A 136 7.02 1.57 -13.91
C ALA A 136 8.44 1.95 -13.45
N ARG A 137 8.87 3.21 -13.66
CA ARG A 137 10.16 3.72 -13.18
C ARG A 137 10.25 3.82 -11.66
N ARG A 138 9.12 3.82 -10.98
CA ARG A 138 9.01 3.87 -9.52
C ARG A 138 8.72 2.51 -8.89
N ILE A 139 8.60 1.46 -9.69
CA ILE A 139 8.45 0.09 -9.22
C ILE A 139 9.83 -0.55 -9.03
N ILE A 140 10.00 -1.26 -7.93
CA ILE A 140 11.11 -2.18 -7.69
C ILE A 140 10.51 -3.59 -7.62
N GLU A 141 10.93 -4.45 -8.53
CA GLU A 141 10.63 -5.88 -8.47
C GLU A 141 11.62 -6.52 -7.49
N ALA A 142 11.15 -6.91 -6.31
CA ALA A 142 12.00 -7.51 -5.29
C ALA A 142 12.06 -9.02 -5.44
N GLY A 143 13.26 -9.56 -5.39
CA GLY A 143 13.51 -11.00 -5.27
C GLY A 143 13.31 -11.50 -3.85
N ASP A 144 13.39 -12.84 -3.69
CA ASP A 144 13.41 -13.44 -2.36
C ASP A 144 14.67 -13.02 -1.59
N GLU A 145 14.51 -12.65 -0.32
CA GLU A 145 15.55 -12.14 0.56
C GLU A 145 16.14 -10.76 0.20
N ASP A 146 15.59 -10.05 -0.79
CA ASP A 146 16.03 -8.69 -1.08
C ASP A 146 15.77 -7.76 0.12
N SER A 147 16.75 -6.91 0.40
CA SER A 147 16.74 -5.98 1.55
C SER A 147 16.64 -4.53 1.09
N PHE A 148 15.91 -3.74 1.87
CA PHE A 148 15.65 -2.32 1.66
C PHE A 148 15.91 -1.57 2.95
N SER A 149 16.60 -0.43 2.88
CA SER A 149 16.94 0.36 4.06
C SER A 149 16.37 1.77 3.99
N PHE A 150 15.81 2.24 5.09
CA PHE A 150 15.39 3.62 5.31
C PHE A 150 15.49 3.98 6.79
N GLY A 151 15.88 5.20 7.12
CA GLY A 151 15.99 5.67 8.51
C GLY A 151 16.80 4.72 9.41
N GLY A 152 17.86 4.08 8.90
CA GLY A 152 18.67 3.11 9.64
C GLY A 152 18.00 1.76 9.91
N ARG A 153 16.76 1.54 9.43
CA ARG A 153 16.04 0.27 9.52
C ARG A 153 16.24 -0.54 8.24
N GLU A 154 16.36 -1.86 8.37
CA GLU A 154 16.33 -2.81 7.26
C GLU A 154 14.99 -3.54 7.22
N VAL A 155 14.40 -3.64 6.03
CA VAL A 155 13.22 -4.45 5.73
C VAL A 155 13.60 -5.48 4.66
N ARG A 156 13.28 -6.74 4.89
CA ARG A 156 13.57 -7.83 3.97
C ARG A 156 12.30 -8.40 3.37
N ALA A 157 12.29 -8.53 2.04
CA ALA A 157 11.22 -9.21 1.32
C ALA A 157 11.45 -10.72 1.32
N LEU A 158 10.54 -11.48 1.91
CA LEU A 158 10.59 -12.94 1.93
C LEU A 158 9.42 -13.49 1.12
N HIS A 159 9.68 -14.32 0.12
CA HIS A 159 8.61 -14.95 -0.66
C HIS A 159 7.85 -15.97 0.20
N THR A 160 6.56 -15.73 0.39
CA THR A 160 5.68 -16.58 1.21
C THR A 160 4.47 -17.02 0.39
N GLU A 161 4.70 -17.85 -0.63
CA GLU A 161 3.62 -18.37 -1.47
C GLU A 161 2.59 -19.15 -0.63
N GLY A 162 1.32 -18.98 -0.96
CA GLY A 162 0.19 -19.64 -0.29
C GLY A 162 -1.10 -18.93 -0.64
N HIS A 163 -1.40 -17.82 0.03
CA HIS A 163 -2.56 -16.97 -0.25
C HIS A 163 -2.53 -16.44 -1.69
N ALA A 164 -1.39 -16.00 -2.16
CA ALA A 164 -1.14 -15.61 -3.55
C ALA A 164 0.26 -16.07 -3.98
N ARG A 165 0.45 -16.27 -5.31
CA ARG A 165 1.77 -16.61 -5.88
C ARG A 165 2.74 -15.42 -5.95
N HIS A 166 2.30 -14.25 -5.57
CA HIS A 166 3.04 -12.99 -5.54
C HIS A 166 3.01 -12.38 -4.13
N HIS A 167 3.11 -13.23 -3.10
CA HIS A 167 3.03 -12.83 -1.70
C HIS A 167 4.41 -12.83 -1.04
N TYR A 168 4.67 -11.76 -0.23
CA TYR A 168 5.78 -11.63 0.71
C TYR A 168 5.36 -12.00 2.13
#